data_b183af19336603849e6a91001571fdc5
#
_entry.id   b183af19336603849e6a91001571fdc5
#
_cell.length_a   1.000
_cell.length_b   1.000
_cell.length_c   1.000
_cell.angle_alpha   90.00
_cell.angle_beta   90.00
_cell.angle_gamma   90.00
#
_symmetry.space_group_name_H-M   'P 1'
#
loop_
_entity.id
_entity.type
_entity.pdbx_description
1 polymer ?
#
loop_
_entity_poly.entity_id
_entity_poly.type
_entity_poly.pdbx_seq_one_letter_code
_entity_poly.pdbx_strand_id
1 'polypeptide(L)'
;VKAVELLKEKRPDIIISDIEMPEMTGYEFCKIAKSDASWRTIPLILLSSLSDPVDIIRGLEAGADNYVTKPYDPDYLLGRMDSLLDTPLEAESPAPGTEMEVTIAGQKFKVQAGRQQVLNLLVSIFENAVTKNKELIVTNQSLSVARDSLQKANTELTTVNEQIERSNKRMTRDLHAAAKVQQSLLPAKAIDAPGTTVAWKYVPCNELAGDFLNVFPLDDEHLGLFVVDVSGHGVPSSLLAVTIGAFLTNRVSDSSLLVRPGKDGGPPVVVPPAEVVTQLNNLFQADNQAGLYFTIIYGILHAPTGRLRFTSGGHPPLMYVPKEGPLKLFEVESFPVGFVPDVEFTEETLDLRPGDRVYLYSDGVPEAMDEKLDQLGNERMTALVESLRGETVETNVTRLLESVQAWCQPKGPLDDVSILGVEWKG
;
A
#
# COMPACT_ATOMS: atom_id res chain seq x y z
N VAL A 1 -31.12 54.95 -9.73
CA VAL A 1 -31.21 56.41 -9.57
C VAL A 1 -30.36 57.14 -10.64
N LYS A 2 -29.06 56.88 -10.75
CA LYS A 2 -28.17 57.50 -11.78
C LYS A 2 -28.64 57.32 -13.23
N ALA A 3 -29.21 56.17 -13.59
CA ALA A 3 -29.70 55.89 -14.94
C ALA A 3 -30.87 56.80 -15.32
N VAL A 4 -31.78 57.12 -14.39
CA VAL A 4 -32.88 58.07 -14.60
C VAL A 4 -32.41 59.50 -14.77
N GLU A 5 -31.33 59.90 -14.05
CA GLU A 5 -30.71 61.22 -14.21
C GLU A 5 -30.08 61.34 -15.60
N LEU A 6 -29.34 60.31 -16.07
CA LEU A 6 -28.75 60.27 -17.39
C LEU A 6 -29.79 60.37 -18.52
N LEU A 7 -30.98 59.75 -18.38
CA LEU A 7 -32.07 59.88 -19.35
C LEU A 7 -32.59 61.30 -19.45
N LYS A 8 -32.50 62.12 -18.41
CA LYS A 8 -32.84 63.54 -18.45
C LYS A 8 -31.86 64.41 -19.24
N GLU A 9 -30.57 63.96 -19.22
CA GLU A 9 -29.49 64.67 -19.91
C GLU A 9 -29.28 64.26 -21.35
N LYS A 10 -29.43 62.94 -21.61
CA LYS A 10 -29.18 62.35 -22.97
C LYS A 10 -30.24 61.31 -23.31
N ARG A 11 -30.81 61.41 -24.49
CA ARG A 11 -31.74 60.39 -25.01
C ARG A 11 -30.96 59.32 -25.77
N PRO A 12 -30.88 58.05 -25.25
CA PRO A 12 -30.25 56.94 -25.96
C PRO A 12 -31.21 56.39 -27.04
N ASP A 13 -30.66 55.67 -28.04
CA ASP A 13 -31.43 54.99 -29.08
C ASP A 13 -32.03 53.67 -28.55
N ILE A 14 -31.37 53.00 -27.57
CA ILE A 14 -31.82 51.77 -26.91
C ILE A 14 -31.32 51.73 -25.46
N ILE A 15 -32.07 51.14 -24.58
CA ILE A 15 -31.72 50.89 -23.20
C ILE A 15 -31.54 49.39 -22.97
N ILE A 16 -30.41 49.00 -22.36
CA ILE A 16 -30.17 47.65 -21.86
C ILE A 16 -29.98 47.74 -20.34
N SER A 17 -30.81 47.04 -19.59
CA SER A 17 -30.75 47.10 -18.13
C SER A 17 -30.70 45.70 -17.53
N ASP A 18 -29.82 45.48 -16.55
CA ASP A 18 -29.91 44.31 -15.68
C ASP A 18 -31.16 44.42 -14.80
N ILE A 19 -31.75 43.30 -14.45
CA ILE A 19 -32.87 43.24 -13.48
C ILE A 19 -32.35 43.44 -12.08
N GLU A 20 -31.27 42.78 -11.71
CA GLU A 20 -30.68 42.85 -10.39
C GLU A 20 -29.68 44.02 -10.31
N MET A 21 -30.15 45.16 -9.85
CA MET A 21 -29.31 46.35 -9.66
C MET A 21 -29.45 46.91 -8.22
N PRO A 22 -28.39 47.49 -7.67
CA PRO A 22 -28.47 48.18 -6.36
C PRO A 22 -29.46 49.35 -6.42
N GLU A 23 -30.16 49.62 -5.33
CA GLU A 23 -31.07 50.75 -5.10
C GLU A 23 -32.38 50.71 -5.90
N MET A 24 -32.40 50.23 -7.14
CA MET A 24 -33.57 50.20 -8.01
C MET A 24 -33.46 48.96 -8.94
N THR A 25 -34.45 48.13 -8.98
CA THR A 25 -34.49 46.98 -9.90
C THR A 25 -34.72 47.43 -11.35
N GLY A 26 -34.26 46.58 -12.30
CA GLY A 26 -34.49 46.81 -13.73
C GLY A 26 -35.99 46.91 -14.08
N TYR A 27 -36.88 46.22 -13.35
CA TYR A 27 -38.33 46.34 -13.50
C TYR A 27 -38.82 47.74 -13.13
N GLU A 28 -38.37 48.27 -11.99
CA GLU A 28 -38.77 49.62 -11.52
C GLU A 28 -38.26 50.67 -12.47
N PHE A 29 -36.98 50.52 -12.95
CA PHE A 29 -36.39 51.44 -13.93
C PHE A 29 -37.18 51.42 -15.23
N CYS A 30 -37.55 50.19 -15.74
CA CYS A 30 -38.34 50.03 -16.92
C CYS A 30 -39.72 50.74 -16.79
N LYS A 31 -40.43 50.56 -15.67
CA LYS A 31 -41.71 51.24 -15.42
C LYS A 31 -41.57 52.75 -15.45
N ILE A 32 -40.52 53.30 -14.88
CA ILE A 32 -40.24 54.75 -14.90
C ILE A 32 -40.01 55.22 -16.32
N ALA A 33 -39.14 54.52 -17.10
CA ALA A 33 -38.81 54.87 -18.48
C ALA A 33 -40.00 54.79 -19.40
N LYS A 34 -40.87 53.76 -19.24
CA LYS A 34 -42.05 53.58 -20.08
C LYS A 34 -43.25 54.40 -19.71
N SER A 35 -43.30 54.94 -18.48
CA SER A 35 -44.36 55.85 -18.03
C SER A 35 -44.15 57.28 -18.47
N ASP A 36 -42.95 57.70 -18.81
CA ASP A 36 -42.63 59.08 -19.23
C ASP A 36 -42.85 59.25 -20.76
N ALA A 37 -43.58 60.26 -21.13
CA ALA A 37 -43.92 60.56 -22.54
C ALA A 37 -42.68 60.76 -23.41
N SER A 38 -41.57 61.27 -22.87
CA SER A 38 -40.37 61.56 -23.58
C SER A 38 -39.49 60.34 -23.80
N TRP A 39 -39.59 59.27 -22.99
CA TRP A 39 -38.72 58.08 -22.99
C TRP A 39 -39.46 56.81 -23.38
N ARG A 40 -40.78 56.72 -23.29
CA ARG A 40 -41.59 55.53 -23.55
C ARG A 40 -41.34 54.87 -24.90
N THR A 41 -40.91 55.63 -25.92
CA THR A 41 -40.65 55.14 -27.28
C THR A 41 -39.21 54.65 -27.43
N ILE A 42 -38.32 54.74 -26.43
CA ILE A 42 -36.99 54.19 -26.45
C ILE A 42 -37.09 52.69 -26.22
N PRO A 43 -36.58 51.83 -27.09
CA PRO A 43 -36.54 50.38 -26.88
C PRO A 43 -35.78 50.01 -25.60
N LEU A 44 -36.32 49.09 -24.83
CA LEU A 44 -35.72 48.66 -23.56
C LEU A 44 -35.65 47.15 -23.47
N ILE A 45 -34.44 46.63 -23.34
CA ILE A 45 -34.11 45.19 -23.13
C ILE A 45 -33.79 44.95 -21.67
N LEU A 46 -34.44 44.01 -21.01
CA LEU A 46 -34.08 43.52 -19.70
C LEU A 46 -33.16 42.28 -19.79
N LEU A 47 -32.03 42.33 -19.08
CA LEU A 47 -31.13 41.19 -18.90
C LEU A 47 -31.41 40.51 -17.56
N SER A 48 -31.52 39.19 -17.54
CA SER A 48 -31.83 38.42 -16.34
C SER A 48 -30.97 37.18 -16.20
N SER A 49 -30.53 36.89 -15.00
CA SER A 49 -30.00 35.57 -14.61
C SER A 49 -31.11 34.55 -14.33
N LEU A 50 -32.36 35.04 -14.18
CA LEU A 50 -33.52 34.23 -13.82
C LEU A 50 -34.23 33.73 -15.10
N SER A 51 -34.38 32.42 -15.20
CA SER A 51 -35.10 31.73 -16.29
C SER A 51 -36.52 31.35 -15.91
N ASP A 52 -37.03 31.89 -14.77
CA ASP A 52 -38.38 31.61 -14.31
C ASP A 52 -39.42 32.36 -15.21
N PRO A 53 -40.44 31.65 -15.72
CA PRO A 53 -41.49 32.26 -16.50
C PRO A 53 -42.16 33.46 -15.79
N VAL A 54 -42.20 33.48 -14.47
CA VAL A 54 -42.73 34.57 -13.65
C VAL A 54 -41.97 35.88 -13.83
N ASP A 55 -40.63 35.81 -13.89
CA ASP A 55 -39.77 36.99 -14.06
C ASP A 55 -39.88 37.61 -15.43
N ILE A 56 -40.08 36.74 -16.42
CA ILE A 56 -40.37 37.19 -17.80
C ILE A 56 -41.64 38.02 -17.86
N ILE A 57 -42.71 37.59 -17.18
CA ILE A 57 -43.99 38.31 -17.16
C ILE A 57 -43.88 39.62 -16.40
N ARG A 58 -43.10 39.66 -15.30
CA ARG A 58 -42.82 40.90 -14.59
C ARG A 58 -42.13 41.92 -15.50
N GLY A 59 -41.25 41.46 -16.41
CA GLY A 59 -40.63 42.28 -17.45
C GLY A 59 -41.68 42.90 -18.39
N LEU A 60 -42.64 42.07 -18.83
CA LEU A 60 -43.77 42.57 -19.67
C LEU A 60 -44.67 43.57 -18.91
N GLU A 61 -45.03 43.26 -17.69
CA GLU A 61 -45.80 44.19 -16.81
C GLU A 61 -45.06 45.52 -16.62
N ALA A 62 -43.74 45.47 -16.59
CA ALA A 62 -42.90 46.67 -16.51
C ALA A 62 -42.83 47.44 -17.84
N GLY A 63 -43.34 46.89 -18.94
CA GLY A 63 -43.36 47.52 -20.28
C GLY A 63 -42.06 47.33 -21.07
N ALA A 64 -41.23 46.34 -20.77
CA ALA A 64 -40.04 46.04 -21.50
C ALA A 64 -40.36 45.54 -22.93
N ASP A 65 -39.58 45.92 -23.92
CA ASP A 65 -39.77 45.57 -25.32
C ASP A 65 -39.12 44.23 -25.66
N ASN A 66 -38.12 43.84 -24.91
CA ASN A 66 -37.49 42.52 -25.02
C ASN A 66 -36.85 42.08 -23.70
N TYR A 67 -36.55 40.76 -23.62
CA TYR A 67 -35.99 40.11 -22.45
C TYR A 67 -34.92 39.11 -22.91
N VAL A 68 -33.73 39.15 -22.32
CA VAL A 68 -32.62 38.25 -22.64
C VAL A 68 -32.09 37.59 -21.38
N THR A 69 -32.00 36.26 -21.38
CA THR A 69 -31.46 35.49 -20.23
C THR A 69 -29.97 35.38 -20.27
N LYS A 70 -29.31 35.54 -19.11
CA LYS A 70 -27.88 35.30 -18.92
C LYS A 70 -27.62 33.80 -18.65
N PRO A 71 -26.49 33.22 -19.11
CA PRO A 71 -25.52 33.83 -20.04
C PRO A 71 -26.09 33.91 -21.46
N TYR A 72 -25.80 34.99 -22.18
CA TYR A 72 -26.23 35.23 -23.57
C TYR A 72 -25.03 35.25 -24.53
N ASP A 73 -25.29 34.85 -25.75
CA ASP A 73 -24.35 35.04 -26.87
C ASP A 73 -24.34 36.53 -27.27
N PRO A 74 -23.17 37.19 -27.39
CA PRO A 74 -23.08 38.56 -27.82
C PRO A 74 -23.77 38.83 -29.18
N ASP A 75 -23.64 37.93 -30.15
CA ASP A 75 -24.24 38.07 -31.46
C ASP A 75 -25.79 37.99 -31.36
N TYR A 76 -26.31 37.18 -30.45
CA TYR A 76 -27.73 37.10 -30.16
C TYR A 76 -28.26 38.42 -29.58
N LEU A 77 -27.56 39.02 -28.64
CA LEU A 77 -27.95 40.30 -28.05
C LEU A 77 -27.92 41.43 -29.11
N LEU A 78 -26.85 41.50 -29.91
CA LEU A 78 -26.72 42.46 -30.99
C LEU A 78 -27.86 42.32 -32.01
N GLY A 79 -28.19 41.11 -32.46
CA GLY A 79 -29.30 40.85 -33.35
C GLY A 79 -30.67 41.30 -32.80
N ARG A 80 -30.86 41.21 -31.47
CA ARG A 80 -32.08 41.71 -30.81
C ARG A 80 -32.10 43.24 -30.74
N MET A 81 -30.95 43.87 -30.52
CA MET A 81 -30.83 45.31 -30.56
C MET A 81 -31.15 45.87 -31.98
N ASP A 82 -30.57 45.29 -33.00
CA ASP A 82 -30.82 45.68 -34.40
C ASP A 82 -32.30 45.53 -34.76
N SER A 83 -32.92 44.42 -34.40
CA SER A 83 -34.35 44.15 -34.66
C SER A 83 -35.27 45.19 -33.96
N LEU A 84 -34.90 45.70 -32.81
CA LEU A 84 -35.68 46.70 -32.09
C LEU A 84 -35.45 48.11 -32.60
N LEU A 85 -34.28 48.39 -33.15
CA LEU A 85 -33.92 49.69 -33.77
C LEU A 85 -34.52 49.84 -35.14
N ASP A 86 -34.59 48.75 -35.93
CA ASP A 86 -35.16 48.73 -37.28
C ASP A 86 -36.70 48.81 -37.32
N THR A 87 -37.35 48.44 -36.20
CA THR A 87 -38.80 48.46 -36.09
C THR A 87 -39.23 49.69 -35.25
N PRO A 88 -39.67 50.80 -35.85
CA PRO A 88 -40.14 51.93 -35.05
C PRO A 88 -41.29 51.49 -34.14
N LEU A 89 -41.08 51.69 -32.84
CA LEU A 89 -42.19 51.56 -31.89
C LEU A 89 -43.18 52.66 -32.23
N GLU A 90 -44.16 52.35 -33.03
CA GLU A 90 -45.28 53.27 -33.27
C GLU A 90 -45.96 53.61 -31.94
N ALA A 91 -46.23 54.90 -31.73
CA ALA A 91 -46.86 55.40 -30.53
C ALA A 91 -48.33 55.02 -30.49
N GLU A 92 -48.70 53.77 -30.78
CA GLU A 92 -50.03 53.29 -30.51
C GLU A 92 -50.15 53.11 -28.98
N SER A 93 -50.78 54.10 -28.38
CA SER A 93 -51.39 53.89 -27.06
C SER A 93 -52.24 52.66 -27.17
N PRO A 94 -52.08 51.65 -26.30
CA PRO A 94 -52.98 50.48 -26.28
C PRO A 94 -54.39 51.07 -26.17
N ALA A 95 -55.27 50.61 -27.05
CA ALA A 95 -56.68 51.02 -27.00
C ALA A 95 -57.19 50.75 -25.58
N PRO A 96 -57.92 51.70 -24.96
CA PRO A 96 -58.42 51.53 -23.63
C PRO A 96 -59.34 50.28 -23.62
N GLY A 97 -58.87 49.19 -23.00
CA GLY A 97 -59.65 47.97 -22.80
C GLY A 97 -58.98 46.61 -23.00
N THR A 98 -57.71 46.50 -23.33
CA THR A 98 -57.03 45.21 -23.52
C THR A 98 -56.06 44.89 -22.34
N GLU A 99 -56.61 44.87 -21.11
CA GLU A 99 -55.92 44.16 -20.01
C GLU A 99 -56.13 42.68 -20.26
N MET A 100 -55.04 41.95 -20.45
CA MET A 100 -55.04 40.48 -20.52
C MET A 100 -54.59 39.88 -19.19
N GLU A 101 -55.46 39.08 -18.57
CA GLU A 101 -55.08 38.33 -17.39
C GLU A 101 -54.43 36.99 -17.82
N VAL A 102 -53.14 36.82 -17.46
CA VAL A 102 -52.41 35.60 -17.80
C VAL A 102 -52.12 34.87 -16.50
N THR A 103 -52.42 33.57 -16.45
CA THR A 103 -52.12 32.74 -15.27
C THR A 103 -50.95 31.82 -15.61
N ILE A 104 -49.82 31.96 -14.89
CA ILE A 104 -48.64 31.11 -15.03
C ILE A 104 -48.18 30.63 -13.65
N ALA A 105 -47.89 29.35 -13.54
CA ALA A 105 -47.53 28.70 -12.25
C ALA A 105 -48.51 28.98 -11.11
N GLY A 106 -49.81 29.17 -11.44
CA GLY A 106 -50.86 29.44 -10.45
C GLY A 106 -50.94 30.89 -9.99
N GLN A 107 -50.12 31.79 -10.49
CA GLN A 107 -50.18 33.24 -10.23
C GLN A 107 -50.86 33.99 -11.39
N LYS A 108 -51.69 34.94 -11.05
CA LYS A 108 -52.41 35.78 -12.01
C LYS A 108 -51.67 37.09 -12.23
N PHE A 109 -51.39 37.40 -13.48
CA PHE A 109 -50.70 38.61 -13.90
C PHE A 109 -51.61 39.43 -14.83
N LYS A 110 -51.63 40.74 -14.67
CA LYS A 110 -52.31 41.69 -15.53
C LYS A 110 -51.31 42.33 -16.49
N VAL A 111 -51.32 41.92 -17.76
CA VAL A 111 -50.35 42.38 -18.73
C VAL A 111 -51.06 43.35 -19.68
N GLN A 112 -50.52 44.58 -19.80
CA GLN A 112 -50.84 45.58 -20.81
C GLN A 112 -49.70 45.64 -21.82
N ALA A 113 -49.60 44.66 -22.69
CA ALA A 113 -48.55 44.62 -23.71
C ALA A 113 -49.12 44.71 -25.10
N GLY A 114 -48.41 45.44 -25.97
CA GLY A 114 -48.74 45.48 -27.39
C GLY A 114 -48.51 44.14 -28.07
N ARG A 115 -49.24 43.84 -29.12
CA ARG A 115 -49.18 42.56 -29.86
C ARG A 115 -47.72 42.21 -30.27
N GLN A 116 -46.93 43.23 -30.64
CA GLN A 116 -45.52 43.05 -31.03
C GLN A 116 -44.63 42.65 -29.85
N GLN A 117 -44.83 43.21 -28.68
CA GLN A 117 -44.05 42.86 -27.46
C GLN A 117 -44.28 41.40 -27.05
N VAL A 118 -45.50 40.91 -27.12
CA VAL A 118 -45.85 39.49 -26.87
C VAL A 118 -45.19 38.56 -27.86
N LEU A 119 -45.19 38.93 -29.16
CA LEU A 119 -44.57 38.14 -30.19
C LEU A 119 -43.02 38.08 -30.01
N ASN A 120 -42.39 39.20 -29.74
CA ASN A 120 -40.95 39.26 -29.50
C ASN A 120 -40.55 38.39 -28.30
N LEU A 121 -41.33 38.40 -27.26
CA LEU A 121 -41.09 37.57 -26.09
C LEU A 121 -41.26 36.08 -26.40
N LEU A 122 -42.33 35.68 -27.08
CA LEU A 122 -42.57 34.29 -27.47
C LEU A 122 -41.43 33.74 -28.35
N VAL A 123 -40.94 34.53 -29.28
CA VAL A 123 -39.78 34.15 -30.11
C VAL A 123 -38.56 33.97 -29.27
N SER A 124 -38.27 34.89 -28.34
CA SER A 124 -37.10 34.79 -27.43
C SER A 124 -37.15 33.54 -26.55
N ILE A 125 -38.33 33.24 -25.94
CA ILE A 125 -38.53 32.03 -25.14
C ILE A 125 -38.35 30.75 -25.99
N PHE A 126 -38.92 30.73 -27.20
CA PHE A 126 -38.82 29.59 -28.06
C PHE A 126 -37.37 29.32 -28.49
N GLU A 127 -36.61 30.34 -28.87
CA GLU A 127 -35.19 30.23 -29.26
C GLU A 127 -34.34 29.72 -28.06
N ASN A 128 -34.56 30.26 -26.87
CA ASN A 128 -33.87 29.77 -25.64
C ASN A 128 -34.21 28.30 -25.36
N ALA A 129 -35.47 27.91 -25.48
CA ALA A 129 -35.91 26.53 -25.28
C ALA A 129 -35.27 25.56 -26.28
N VAL A 130 -35.21 25.97 -27.59
CA VAL A 130 -34.56 25.17 -28.64
C VAL A 130 -33.06 25.01 -28.35
N THR A 131 -32.37 26.09 -27.94
CA THR A 131 -30.93 26.05 -27.62
C THR A 131 -30.67 25.14 -26.44
N LYS A 132 -31.42 25.30 -25.35
CA LYS A 132 -31.30 24.42 -24.15
C LYS A 132 -31.62 22.97 -24.44
N ASN A 133 -32.59 22.71 -25.30
CA ASN A 133 -32.91 21.33 -25.69
C ASN A 133 -31.77 20.70 -26.51
N LYS A 134 -31.12 21.45 -27.41
CA LYS A 134 -29.95 20.99 -28.16
C LYS A 134 -28.78 20.68 -27.21
N GLU A 135 -28.45 21.58 -26.26
CA GLU A 135 -27.42 21.35 -25.26
C GLU A 135 -27.71 20.10 -24.43
N LEU A 136 -28.96 19.91 -23.97
CA LEU A 136 -29.38 18.76 -23.20
C LEU A 136 -29.23 17.45 -23.97
N ILE A 137 -29.59 17.43 -25.28
CA ILE A 137 -29.41 16.25 -26.15
C ILE A 137 -27.93 15.87 -26.22
N VAL A 138 -27.02 16.84 -26.51
CA VAL A 138 -25.58 16.60 -26.62
C VAL A 138 -25.02 16.09 -25.29
N THR A 139 -25.41 16.71 -24.16
CA THR A 139 -24.97 16.31 -22.83
C THR A 139 -25.44 14.90 -22.50
N ASN A 140 -26.69 14.55 -22.77
CA ASN A 140 -27.24 13.22 -22.56
C ASN A 140 -26.52 12.15 -23.41
N GLN A 141 -26.19 12.47 -24.65
CA GLN A 141 -25.41 11.56 -25.50
C GLN A 141 -24.00 11.31 -24.93
N SER A 142 -23.32 12.38 -24.54
CA SER A 142 -21.98 12.29 -23.90
C SER A 142 -22.02 11.49 -22.61
N LEU A 143 -23.04 11.73 -21.78
CA LEU A 143 -23.24 11.00 -20.52
C LEU A 143 -23.51 9.51 -20.76
N SER A 144 -24.29 9.17 -21.78
CA SER A 144 -24.54 7.77 -22.16
C SER A 144 -23.25 7.06 -22.56
N VAL A 145 -22.43 7.68 -23.42
CA VAL A 145 -21.14 7.11 -23.85
C VAL A 145 -20.19 6.93 -22.67
N ALA A 146 -20.10 7.93 -21.77
CA ALA A 146 -19.27 7.86 -20.59
C ALA A 146 -19.73 6.74 -19.63
N ARG A 147 -21.05 6.59 -19.43
CA ARG A 147 -21.64 5.53 -18.62
C ARG A 147 -21.31 4.14 -19.17
N ASP A 148 -21.45 3.95 -20.47
CA ASP A 148 -21.20 2.65 -21.12
C ASP A 148 -19.70 2.29 -21.05
N SER A 149 -18.81 3.28 -21.22
CA SER A 149 -17.36 3.11 -21.06
C SER A 149 -17.00 2.74 -19.60
N LEU A 150 -17.60 3.42 -18.62
CA LEU A 150 -17.38 3.13 -17.20
C LEU A 150 -17.89 1.73 -16.81
N GLN A 151 -19.04 1.34 -17.34
CA GLN A 151 -19.60 0.00 -17.08
C GLN A 151 -18.70 -1.10 -17.64
N LYS A 152 -18.15 -0.90 -18.86
CA LYS A 152 -17.19 -1.83 -19.47
C LYS A 152 -15.91 -1.94 -18.63
N ALA A 153 -15.30 -0.79 -18.26
CA ALA A 153 -14.11 -0.77 -17.41
C ALA A 153 -14.33 -1.45 -16.05
N ASN A 154 -15.50 -1.25 -15.43
CA ASN A 154 -15.84 -1.87 -14.16
C ASN A 154 -15.99 -3.41 -14.29
N THR A 155 -16.57 -3.89 -15.40
CA THR A 155 -16.66 -5.33 -15.67
C THR A 155 -15.27 -5.96 -15.86
N GLU A 156 -14.40 -5.31 -16.65
CA GLU A 156 -13.02 -5.74 -16.86
C GLU A 156 -12.25 -5.77 -15.53
N LEU A 157 -12.37 -4.72 -14.72
CA LEU A 157 -11.72 -4.64 -13.39
C LEU A 157 -12.18 -5.78 -12.46
N THR A 158 -13.48 -6.06 -12.43
CA THR A 158 -14.03 -7.16 -11.63
C THR A 158 -13.43 -8.51 -12.07
N THR A 159 -13.35 -8.75 -13.38
CA THR A 159 -12.79 -9.99 -13.93
C THR A 159 -11.31 -10.14 -13.57
N VAL A 160 -10.52 -9.05 -13.70
CA VAL A 160 -9.09 -9.05 -13.35
C VAL A 160 -8.89 -9.28 -11.86
N ASN A 161 -9.69 -8.64 -10.99
CA ASN A 161 -9.62 -8.85 -9.55
C ASN A 161 -9.91 -10.30 -9.16
N GLU A 162 -10.94 -10.93 -9.76
CA GLU A 162 -11.23 -12.35 -9.52
C GLU A 162 -10.06 -13.26 -9.95
N GLN A 163 -9.40 -12.95 -11.07
CA GLN A 163 -8.23 -13.71 -11.53
C GLN A 163 -7.05 -13.56 -10.57
N ILE A 164 -6.78 -12.33 -10.11
CA ILE A 164 -5.72 -12.06 -9.11
C ILE A 164 -6.01 -12.82 -7.82
N GLU A 165 -7.24 -12.76 -7.30
CA GLU A 165 -7.61 -13.50 -6.08
C GLU A 165 -7.43 -15.03 -6.23
N ARG A 166 -7.84 -15.60 -7.36
CA ARG A 166 -7.66 -17.05 -7.62
C ARG A 166 -6.17 -17.39 -7.71
N SER A 167 -5.37 -16.57 -8.39
CA SER A 167 -3.92 -16.76 -8.50
C SER A 167 -3.25 -16.67 -7.13
N ASN A 168 -3.58 -15.65 -6.33
CA ASN A 168 -3.05 -15.48 -4.98
C ASN A 168 -3.39 -16.67 -4.07
N LYS A 169 -4.66 -17.11 -4.05
CA LYS A 169 -5.08 -18.29 -3.27
C LYS A 169 -4.32 -19.56 -3.66
N ARG A 170 -4.07 -19.73 -4.96
CA ARG A 170 -3.27 -20.86 -5.44
C ARG A 170 -1.83 -20.75 -4.97
N MET A 171 -1.19 -19.61 -5.19
CA MET A 171 0.20 -19.36 -4.80
C MET A 171 0.42 -19.55 -3.30
N THR A 172 -0.45 -18.98 -2.45
CA THR A 172 -0.40 -19.18 -0.99
C THR A 172 -0.48 -20.66 -0.62
N ARG A 173 -1.40 -21.42 -1.24
CA ARG A 173 -1.50 -22.87 -0.99
C ARG A 173 -0.24 -23.62 -1.40
N ASP A 174 0.35 -23.27 -2.54
CA ASP A 174 1.55 -23.93 -3.05
C ASP A 174 2.76 -23.61 -2.14
N LEU A 175 2.88 -22.36 -1.66
CA LEU A 175 3.89 -21.95 -0.66
C LEU A 175 3.71 -22.66 0.68
N HIS A 176 2.49 -22.78 1.19
CA HIS A 176 2.22 -23.56 2.42
C HIS A 176 2.60 -25.04 2.28
N ALA A 177 2.42 -25.61 1.08
CA ALA A 177 2.86 -27.00 0.83
C ALA A 177 4.40 -27.10 0.84
N ALA A 178 5.11 -26.15 0.23
CA ALA A 178 6.56 -26.07 0.26
C ALA A 178 7.10 -25.87 1.69
N ALA A 179 6.46 -25.00 2.49
CA ALA A 179 6.80 -24.80 3.90
C ALA A 179 6.74 -26.08 4.74
N LYS A 180 5.73 -26.93 4.49
CA LYS A 180 5.64 -28.24 5.16
C LYS A 180 6.81 -29.16 4.80
N VAL A 181 7.26 -29.12 3.54
CA VAL A 181 8.46 -29.88 3.12
C VAL A 181 9.69 -29.34 3.83
N GLN A 182 9.89 -28.03 3.84
CA GLN A 182 11.02 -27.41 4.56
C GLN A 182 11.00 -27.77 6.04
N GLN A 183 9.86 -27.64 6.72
CA GLN A 183 9.71 -28.02 8.14
C GLN A 183 9.99 -29.50 8.42
N SER A 184 9.75 -30.39 7.45
CA SER A 184 10.06 -31.82 7.62
C SER A 184 11.55 -32.14 7.64
N LEU A 185 12.39 -31.19 7.24
CA LEU A 185 13.84 -31.32 7.25
C LEU A 185 14.47 -30.78 8.56
N LEU A 186 13.70 -30.09 9.38
CA LEU A 186 14.14 -29.62 10.72
C LEU A 186 14.35 -30.81 11.66
N PRO A 187 15.09 -30.65 12.76
CA PRO A 187 15.36 -31.73 13.70
C PRO A 187 14.09 -32.38 14.23
N ALA A 188 14.12 -33.67 14.49
CA ALA A 188 13.07 -34.34 15.24
C ALA A 188 12.87 -33.67 16.62
N LYS A 189 11.64 -33.68 17.12
CA LYS A 189 11.33 -33.08 18.44
C LYS A 189 12.11 -33.69 19.59
N ALA A 190 12.43 -34.97 19.50
CA ALA A 190 13.27 -35.69 20.44
C ALA A 190 14.54 -36.16 19.72
N ILE A 191 15.68 -35.61 20.13
CA ILE A 191 16.98 -35.98 19.59
C ILE A 191 17.60 -36.90 20.65
N ASP A 192 17.82 -38.14 20.24
CA ASP A 192 18.54 -39.11 21.07
C ASP A 192 20.05 -38.87 20.95
N ALA A 193 20.56 -38.04 21.84
CA ALA A 193 21.99 -37.73 21.91
C ALA A 193 22.44 -37.98 23.35
N PRO A 194 23.15 -39.10 23.62
CA PRO A 194 23.61 -39.48 24.97
C PRO A 194 24.37 -38.35 25.64
N GLY A 195 24.11 -38.11 26.93
CA GLY A 195 24.76 -37.06 27.68
C GLY A 195 24.41 -35.62 27.32
N THR A 196 23.41 -35.40 26.43
CA THR A 196 23.00 -34.05 26.03
C THR A 196 21.49 -33.86 26.15
N THR A 197 21.06 -32.60 26.33
CA THR A 197 19.66 -32.19 26.14
C THR A 197 19.64 -31.10 25.09
N VAL A 198 18.78 -31.25 24.09
CA VAL A 198 18.64 -30.34 22.97
C VAL A 198 17.25 -29.74 22.97
N ALA A 199 17.17 -28.42 22.74
CA ALA A 199 15.91 -27.71 22.51
C ALA A 199 16.09 -26.71 21.35
N TRP A 200 15.05 -26.55 20.55
CA TRP A 200 15.10 -25.60 19.45
C TRP A 200 13.74 -24.94 19.20
N LYS A 201 13.78 -23.76 18.61
CA LYS A 201 12.61 -23.04 18.09
C LYS A 201 12.97 -22.48 16.72
N TYR A 202 11.93 -22.42 15.89
CA TYR A 202 12.03 -21.95 14.52
C TYR A 202 10.72 -21.27 14.14
N VAL A 203 10.79 -20.01 13.75
CA VAL A 203 9.63 -19.21 13.35
C VAL A 203 9.99 -18.46 12.08
N PRO A 204 9.42 -18.84 10.93
CA PRO A 204 9.61 -18.11 9.68
C PRO A 204 8.88 -16.75 9.74
N CYS A 205 9.47 -15.71 9.18
CA CYS A 205 8.86 -14.39 9.04
C CYS A 205 7.81 -14.34 7.91
N ASN A 206 7.93 -15.22 6.93
CA ASN A 206 7.02 -15.41 5.82
C ASN A 206 6.55 -16.87 5.74
N GLU A 207 5.89 -17.28 4.63
CA GLU A 207 5.49 -18.65 4.42
C GLU A 207 6.69 -19.63 4.36
N LEU A 208 7.82 -19.17 3.81
CA LEU A 208 9.07 -19.91 3.69
C LEU A 208 10.21 -19.11 4.32
N ALA A 209 11.13 -19.77 5.00
CA ALA A 209 12.27 -19.15 5.65
C ALA A 209 13.58 -19.31 4.86
N GLY A 210 14.47 -18.31 4.97
CA GLY A 210 15.87 -18.39 4.60
C GLY A 210 16.71 -19.13 5.64
N ASP A 211 16.26 -19.14 6.89
CA ASP A 211 16.90 -19.89 7.97
C ASP A 211 16.75 -21.39 7.83
N PHE A 212 17.75 -22.12 8.32
CA PHE A 212 17.68 -23.54 8.50
C PHE A 212 18.57 -23.98 9.67
N LEU A 213 18.07 -24.84 10.54
CA LEU A 213 18.84 -25.40 11.66
C LEU A 213 18.70 -26.91 11.69
N ASN A 214 19.74 -27.57 12.17
CA ASN A 214 19.63 -28.99 12.49
C ASN A 214 20.62 -29.40 13.59
N VAL A 215 20.34 -30.55 14.18
CA VAL A 215 21.20 -31.24 15.12
C VAL A 215 20.96 -32.74 15.01
N PHE A 216 22.03 -33.49 14.85
CA PHE A 216 21.95 -34.94 14.62
C PHE A 216 23.28 -35.63 14.94
N PRO A 217 23.25 -36.91 15.34
CA PRO A 217 24.49 -37.67 15.53
C PRO A 217 25.23 -37.83 14.19
N LEU A 218 26.55 -37.59 14.22
CA LEU A 218 27.48 -37.83 13.11
C LEU A 218 28.01 -39.28 13.15
N ASP A 219 28.28 -39.74 14.36
CA ASP A 219 28.62 -41.12 14.72
C ASP A 219 28.18 -41.41 16.16
N ASP A 220 28.66 -42.46 16.80
CA ASP A 220 28.28 -42.87 18.16
C ASP A 220 28.75 -41.90 19.25
N GLU A 221 29.74 -41.04 18.96
CA GLU A 221 30.38 -40.15 19.93
C GLU A 221 30.20 -38.66 19.57
N HIS A 222 29.89 -38.31 18.33
CA HIS A 222 29.85 -36.95 17.85
C HIS A 222 28.46 -36.49 17.47
N LEU A 223 28.06 -35.31 17.96
CA LEU A 223 26.83 -34.61 17.63
C LEU A 223 27.16 -33.40 16.74
N GLY A 224 26.66 -33.36 15.53
CA GLY A 224 26.70 -32.18 14.66
C GLY A 224 25.55 -31.24 14.95
N LEU A 225 25.82 -29.94 14.99
CA LEU A 225 24.81 -28.89 15.21
C LEU A 225 25.12 -27.67 14.36
N PHE A 226 24.10 -27.08 13.75
CA PHE A 226 24.28 -25.88 12.97
C PHE A 226 23.02 -25.00 12.91
N VAL A 227 23.26 -23.72 12.64
CA VAL A 227 22.28 -22.76 12.19
C VAL A 227 22.81 -22.09 10.94
N VAL A 228 21.99 -22.01 9.90
CA VAL A 228 22.26 -21.34 8.62
C VAL A 228 21.21 -20.26 8.44
N ASP A 229 21.64 -19.12 7.95
CA ASP A 229 20.77 -18.02 7.54
C ASP A 229 21.18 -17.53 6.16
N VAL A 230 20.27 -17.59 5.20
CA VAL A 230 20.49 -17.21 3.80
C VAL A 230 20.04 -15.77 3.56
N SER A 231 20.94 -14.98 3.00
CA SER A 231 20.69 -13.56 2.68
C SER A 231 19.39 -13.34 1.94
N GLY A 232 18.57 -12.37 2.43
CA GLY A 232 17.26 -12.05 1.89
C GLY A 232 16.17 -13.02 2.36
N HIS A 233 14.96 -12.92 1.80
CA HIS A 233 13.80 -13.69 2.24
C HIS A 233 12.97 -14.22 1.07
N GLY A 234 12.06 -15.13 1.37
CA GLY A 234 11.12 -15.71 0.42
C GLY A 234 11.66 -16.91 -0.34
N VAL A 235 11.09 -17.21 -1.50
CA VAL A 235 11.32 -18.46 -2.24
C VAL A 235 12.79 -18.72 -2.61
N PRO A 236 13.56 -17.75 -3.14
CA PRO A 236 14.96 -18.00 -3.52
C PRO A 236 15.82 -18.40 -2.33
N SER A 237 15.76 -17.65 -1.22
CA SER A 237 16.53 -17.92 0.00
C SER A 237 16.16 -19.27 0.61
N SER A 238 14.85 -19.58 0.69
CA SER A 238 14.38 -20.84 1.22
C SER A 238 14.80 -22.07 0.39
N LEU A 239 14.84 -21.95 -0.93
CA LEU A 239 15.33 -23.03 -1.80
C LEU A 239 16.82 -23.25 -1.60
N LEU A 240 17.61 -22.19 -1.43
CA LEU A 240 19.04 -22.31 -1.13
C LEU A 240 19.24 -22.92 0.26
N ALA A 241 18.48 -22.51 1.29
CA ALA A 241 18.53 -23.09 2.64
C ALA A 241 18.25 -24.61 2.63
N VAL A 242 17.22 -25.06 1.93
CA VAL A 242 16.92 -26.49 1.74
C VAL A 242 18.04 -27.21 1.00
N THR A 243 18.62 -26.58 -0.01
CA THR A 243 19.75 -27.15 -0.76
C THR A 243 20.97 -27.33 0.13
N ILE A 244 21.35 -26.31 0.91
CA ILE A 244 22.43 -26.40 1.90
C ILE A 244 22.15 -27.52 2.90
N GLY A 245 20.94 -27.59 3.45
CA GLY A 245 20.51 -28.63 4.37
C GLY A 245 20.65 -30.04 3.78
N ALA A 246 20.41 -30.22 2.47
CA ALA A 246 20.62 -31.50 1.79
C ALA A 246 22.09 -31.91 1.67
N PHE A 247 23.03 -30.96 1.66
CA PHE A 247 24.48 -31.24 1.72
C PHE A 247 24.95 -31.53 3.15
N LEU A 248 24.32 -30.92 4.16
CA LEU A 248 24.67 -31.08 5.57
C LEU A 248 23.94 -32.31 6.17
N THR A 249 24.28 -33.50 5.70
CA THR A 249 23.69 -34.76 6.17
C THR A 249 24.76 -35.67 6.77
N ASN A 250 24.38 -36.52 7.72
CA ASN A 250 25.23 -37.54 8.36
C ASN A 250 25.40 -38.83 7.54
N ARG A 251 25.03 -38.81 6.26
CA ARG A 251 25.22 -40.00 5.39
C ARG A 251 26.69 -40.17 5.06
N VAL A 252 27.23 -41.33 5.37
CA VAL A 252 28.62 -41.68 5.08
C VAL A 252 28.79 -41.88 3.56
N SER A 253 29.58 -41.07 2.92
CA SER A 253 29.95 -41.22 1.49
C SER A 253 31.20 -40.40 1.19
N ASP A 254 31.86 -40.72 0.09
CA ASP A 254 33.09 -39.98 -0.37
C ASP A 254 32.81 -38.51 -0.70
N SER A 255 31.54 -38.23 -1.06
CA SER A 255 31.09 -36.86 -1.37
C SER A 255 30.42 -36.16 -0.17
N SER A 256 30.33 -36.82 0.99
CA SER A 256 29.75 -36.20 2.19
C SER A 256 30.64 -35.08 2.71
N LEU A 257 30.02 -33.97 3.06
CA LEU A 257 30.72 -32.85 3.69
C LEU A 257 31.02 -33.14 5.17
N LEU A 258 30.19 -33.94 5.86
CA LEU A 258 30.24 -34.09 7.31
C LEU A 258 30.94 -35.39 7.76
N VAL A 259 30.74 -36.49 7.04
CA VAL A 259 31.25 -37.81 7.46
C VAL A 259 31.75 -38.57 6.24
N ARG A 260 33.03 -38.93 6.22
CA ARG A 260 33.63 -39.69 5.12
C ARG A 260 33.94 -41.13 5.51
N PRO A 261 33.97 -42.04 4.55
CA PRO A 261 34.44 -43.40 4.81
C PRO A 261 35.85 -43.42 5.39
N GLY A 262 36.09 -44.27 6.37
CA GLY A 262 37.40 -44.46 6.91
C GLY A 262 38.35 -45.15 5.88
N LYS A 263 39.62 -44.92 5.98
CA LYS A 263 40.63 -45.60 5.14
C LYS A 263 40.62 -47.08 5.39
N ASP A 264 40.74 -47.86 4.35
CA ASP A 264 40.83 -49.34 4.37
C ASP A 264 39.64 -50.04 5.08
N GLY A 265 38.44 -49.44 5.00
CA GLY A 265 37.25 -49.98 5.68
C GLY A 265 37.17 -49.72 7.20
N GLY A 266 37.97 -48.80 7.69
CA GLY A 266 37.94 -48.35 9.07
C GLY A 266 36.69 -47.56 9.40
N PRO A 267 36.53 -47.14 10.66
CA PRO A 267 35.38 -46.33 11.08
C PRO A 267 35.24 -45.03 10.30
N PRO A 268 34.02 -44.51 10.10
CA PRO A 268 33.80 -43.21 9.44
C PRO A 268 34.56 -42.08 10.14
N VAL A 269 35.03 -41.13 9.35
CA VAL A 269 35.81 -39.97 9.83
C VAL A 269 34.92 -38.75 9.79
N VAL A 270 34.71 -38.10 10.92
CA VAL A 270 34.01 -36.83 11.05
C VAL A 270 34.91 -35.71 10.51
N VAL A 271 34.38 -34.95 9.57
CA VAL A 271 35.11 -33.84 8.91
C VAL A 271 35.15 -32.63 9.85
N PRO A 272 36.33 -31.99 10.05
CA PRO A 272 36.46 -30.82 10.91
C PRO A 272 35.54 -29.67 10.49
N PRO A 273 34.98 -28.87 11.45
CA PRO A 273 34.06 -27.77 11.17
C PRO A 273 34.58 -26.76 10.14
N ALA A 274 35.83 -26.32 10.27
CA ALA A 274 36.44 -25.37 9.35
C ALA A 274 36.51 -25.93 7.92
N GLU A 275 36.83 -27.21 7.76
CA GLU A 275 36.90 -27.87 6.43
C GLU A 275 35.51 -27.97 5.81
N VAL A 276 34.47 -28.25 6.60
CA VAL A 276 33.05 -28.28 6.12
C VAL A 276 32.66 -26.94 5.56
N VAL A 277 32.88 -25.85 6.32
CA VAL A 277 32.49 -24.49 5.88
C VAL A 277 33.30 -24.02 4.68
N THR A 278 34.60 -24.37 4.62
CA THR A 278 35.44 -24.11 3.44
C THR A 278 34.91 -24.82 2.18
N GLN A 279 34.47 -26.07 2.32
CA GLN A 279 33.87 -26.80 1.19
C GLN A 279 32.54 -26.21 0.76
N LEU A 280 31.69 -25.78 1.73
CA LEU A 280 30.46 -25.05 1.43
C LEU A 280 30.76 -23.75 0.69
N ASN A 281 31.78 -22.98 1.11
CA ASN A 281 32.18 -21.76 0.41
C ASN A 281 32.57 -22.00 -1.05
N ASN A 282 33.26 -23.09 -1.31
CA ASN A 282 33.66 -23.47 -2.69
C ASN A 282 32.45 -23.93 -3.54
N LEU A 283 31.46 -24.54 -2.94
CA LEU A 283 30.25 -25.03 -3.63
C LEU A 283 29.21 -23.94 -3.91
N PHE A 284 29.09 -22.96 -3.02
CA PHE A 284 28.00 -21.98 -3.00
C PHE A 284 28.53 -20.54 -3.16
N GLN A 285 29.23 -20.25 -4.26
CA GLN A 285 29.64 -18.90 -4.57
C GLN A 285 28.45 -18.05 -5.05
N ALA A 286 28.31 -16.82 -4.54
CA ALA A 286 27.19 -15.92 -4.81
C ALA A 286 26.96 -15.66 -6.30
N ASP A 287 28.02 -15.57 -7.10
CA ASP A 287 27.95 -15.41 -8.55
C ASP A 287 27.15 -16.54 -9.24
N ASN A 288 27.18 -17.74 -8.67
CA ASN A 288 26.45 -18.91 -9.17
C ASN A 288 25.07 -19.09 -8.53
N GLN A 289 24.75 -18.31 -7.49
CA GLN A 289 23.54 -18.42 -6.68
C GLN A 289 22.65 -17.17 -6.76
N ALA A 290 22.59 -16.54 -7.93
CA ALA A 290 21.82 -15.31 -8.15
C ALA A 290 22.14 -14.16 -7.17
N GLY A 291 23.37 -14.08 -6.70
CA GLY A 291 23.83 -13.08 -5.73
C GLY A 291 23.55 -13.45 -4.27
N LEU A 292 23.00 -14.63 -3.99
CA LEU A 292 22.73 -15.08 -2.62
C LEU A 292 23.99 -15.63 -1.98
N TYR A 293 24.18 -15.31 -0.72
CA TYR A 293 25.19 -15.85 0.18
C TYR A 293 24.49 -16.25 1.49
N PHE A 294 25.20 -16.86 2.41
CA PHE A 294 24.61 -17.24 3.68
C PHE A 294 25.60 -17.17 4.83
N THR A 295 25.09 -17.03 6.01
CA THR A 295 25.85 -17.19 7.25
C THR A 295 25.63 -18.58 7.82
N ILE A 296 26.63 -19.12 8.50
CA ILE A 296 26.56 -20.43 9.14
C ILE A 296 27.39 -20.44 10.42
N ILE A 297 26.85 -21.03 11.48
CA ILE A 297 27.62 -21.54 12.59
C ILE A 297 27.46 -23.06 12.61
N TYR A 298 28.58 -23.77 12.55
CA TYR A 298 28.62 -25.23 12.56
C TYR A 298 29.54 -25.74 13.67
N GLY A 299 29.03 -26.63 14.51
CA GLY A 299 29.74 -27.23 15.63
C GLY A 299 29.65 -28.74 15.66
N ILE A 300 30.66 -29.36 16.25
CA ILE A 300 30.76 -30.80 16.53
C ILE A 300 31.03 -30.94 18.02
N LEU A 301 30.07 -31.50 18.75
CA LEU A 301 30.20 -31.83 20.17
C LEU A 301 30.60 -33.31 20.29
N HIS A 302 31.78 -33.57 20.90
CA HIS A 302 32.19 -34.89 21.31
C HIS A 302 31.53 -35.23 22.63
N ALA A 303 30.47 -36.03 22.63
CA ALA A 303 29.60 -36.30 23.77
C ALA A 303 30.36 -36.90 24.98
N PRO A 304 31.32 -37.83 24.81
CA PRO A 304 32.06 -38.40 25.94
C PRO A 304 32.91 -37.40 26.75
N THR A 305 33.41 -36.34 26.12
CA THR A 305 34.34 -35.39 26.76
C THR A 305 33.78 -33.99 26.97
N GLY A 306 32.66 -33.67 26.34
CA GLY A 306 32.12 -32.31 26.35
C GLY A 306 32.90 -31.32 25.49
N ARG A 307 33.83 -31.81 24.64
CA ARG A 307 34.59 -30.92 23.73
C ARG A 307 33.75 -30.52 22.55
N LEU A 308 33.48 -29.23 22.43
CA LEU A 308 32.80 -28.60 21.28
C LEU A 308 33.85 -27.93 20.41
N ARG A 309 33.95 -28.36 19.15
CA ARG A 309 34.71 -27.68 18.08
C ARG A 309 33.70 -26.99 17.18
N PHE A 310 33.93 -25.73 16.83
CA PHE A 310 33.00 -24.98 16.01
C PHE A 310 33.70 -23.95 15.13
N THR A 311 33.00 -23.53 14.08
CA THR A 311 33.43 -22.47 13.18
C THR A 311 32.23 -21.60 12.81
N SER A 312 32.48 -20.37 12.37
CA SER A 312 31.48 -19.45 11.85
C SER A 312 31.84 -19.00 10.46
N GLY A 313 30.83 -18.86 9.60
CA GLY A 313 30.88 -18.17 8.33
C GLY A 313 30.01 -16.91 8.38
N GLY A 314 30.49 -15.85 9.05
CA GLY A 314 29.77 -14.58 9.19
C GLY A 314 28.50 -14.61 10.04
N HIS A 315 28.33 -15.65 10.85
CA HIS A 315 27.11 -15.88 11.66
C HIS A 315 27.21 -15.21 13.04
N PRO A 316 26.08 -14.84 13.70
CA PRO A 316 26.07 -14.35 15.05
C PRO A 316 26.89 -15.22 16.03
N PRO A 317 27.45 -14.63 17.10
CA PRO A 317 28.33 -15.33 18.01
C PRO A 317 27.67 -16.51 18.73
N LEU A 318 28.43 -17.57 19.01
CA LEU A 318 27.99 -18.66 19.86
C LEU A 318 27.85 -18.14 21.29
N MET A 319 26.66 -18.33 21.89
CA MET A 319 26.43 -17.98 23.29
C MET A 319 26.74 -19.18 24.18
N TYR A 320 27.73 -19.04 25.06
CA TYR A 320 28.10 -20.02 26.05
C TYR A 320 27.59 -19.60 27.43
N VAL A 321 26.84 -20.47 28.04
CA VAL A 321 26.30 -20.29 29.40
C VAL A 321 26.85 -21.40 30.28
N PRO A 322 27.93 -21.12 31.01
CA PRO A 322 28.50 -22.09 31.97
C PRO A 322 27.50 -22.30 33.13
N LYS A 323 27.51 -23.49 33.73
CA LYS A 323 26.72 -23.78 34.94
C LYS A 323 27.07 -22.77 36.06
N GLU A 324 28.34 -22.42 36.17
CA GLU A 324 28.86 -21.45 37.12
C GLU A 324 29.80 -20.46 36.39
N GLY A 325 29.66 -19.17 36.70
CA GLY A 325 30.44 -18.12 36.07
C GLY A 325 29.66 -17.28 35.06
N PRO A 326 30.25 -16.27 34.43
CA PRO A 326 29.56 -15.36 33.53
C PRO A 326 29.28 -16.00 32.17
N LEU A 327 28.15 -15.65 31.58
CA LEU A 327 27.84 -15.92 30.18
C LEU A 327 28.89 -15.25 29.27
N LYS A 328 29.21 -15.90 28.15
CA LYS A 328 30.18 -15.40 27.15
C LYS A 328 29.61 -15.56 25.76
N LEU A 329 29.86 -14.56 24.90
CA LEU A 329 29.66 -14.65 23.46
C LEU A 329 31.00 -14.93 22.80
N PHE A 330 31.06 -16.02 22.02
CA PHE A 330 32.27 -16.40 21.26
C PHE A 330 32.05 -15.95 19.81
N GLU A 331 32.74 -14.89 19.44
CA GLU A 331 32.73 -14.35 18.10
C GLU A 331 33.91 -14.93 17.31
N VAL A 332 33.61 -15.52 16.16
CA VAL A 332 34.60 -15.99 15.18
C VAL A 332 34.51 -15.09 13.96
N GLU A 333 35.43 -14.16 13.85
CA GLU A 333 35.46 -13.22 12.74
C GLU A 333 35.71 -13.98 11.42
N SER A 334 34.77 -13.90 10.49
CA SER A 334 34.86 -14.51 9.17
C SER A 334 33.86 -13.87 8.19
N PHE A 335 34.05 -14.12 6.92
CA PHE A 335 33.11 -13.71 5.87
C PHE A 335 31.92 -14.66 5.80
N PRO A 336 30.73 -14.18 5.37
CA PRO A 336 29.64 -15.04 4.98
C PRO A 336 30.07 -16.02 3.89
N VAL A 337 29.48 -17.21 3.91
CA VAL A 337 29.80 -18.28 2.94
C VAL A 337 29.26 -17.91 1.57
N GLY A 338 30.09 -18.06 0.56
CA GLY A 338 29.80 -17.71 -0.83
C GLY A 338 30.02 -16.25 -1.19
N PHE A 339 30.28 -15.37 -0.20
CA PHE A 339 30.47 -13.94 -0.44
C PHE A 339 31.86 -13.61 -1.02
N VAL A 340 32.90 -14.29 -0.51
CA VAL A 340 34.29 -14.14 -0.99
C VAL A 340 34.86 -15.51 -1.35
N PRO A 341 35.47 -15.70 -2.52
CA PRO A 341 36.14 -16.94 -2.86
C PRO A 341 37.43 -17.14 -2.05
N ASP A 342 37.89 -18.38 -1.93
CA ASP A 342 39.17 -18.77 -1.34
C ASP A 342 39.39 -18.28 0.11
N VAL A 343 38.29 -18.22 0.90
CA VAL A 343 38.36 -17.89 2.34
C VAL A 343 38.77 -19.13 3.12
N GLU A 344 39.79 -18.98 3.99
CA GLU A 344 40.11 -19.96 5.02
C GLU A 344 39.31 -19.68 6.29
N PHE A 345 38.48 -20.64 6.71
CA PHE A 345 37.71 -20.56 7.95
C PHE A 345 38.51 -21.12 9.10
N THR A 346 38.45 -20.45 10.26
CA THR A 346 39.15 -20.89 11.47
C THR A 346 38.20 -21.67 12.36
N GLU A 347 38.77 -22.52 13.22
CA GLU A 347 38.04 -23.34 14.16
C GLU A 347 38.36 -22.95 15.61
N GLU A 348 37.33 -22.86 16.42
CA GLU A 348 37.45 -22.65 17.86
C GLU A 348 37.10 -23.93 18.64
N THR A 349 37.64 -24.05 19.82
CA THR A 349 37.37 -25.19 20.72
C THR A 349 36.94 -24.70 22.08
N LEU A 350 35.86 -25.29 22.59
CA LEU A 350 35.31 -25.04 23.92
C LEU A 350 35.13 -26.36 24.66
N ASP A 351 35.76 -26.49 25.82
CA ASP A 351 35.58 -27.67 26.69
C ASP A 351 34.44 -27.39 27.67
N LEU A 352 33.30 -28.04 27.48
CA LEU A 352 32.09 -27.92 28.29
C LEU A 352 32.27 -28.76 29.59
N ARG A 353 31.71 -28.27 30.69
CA ARG A 353 31.52 -28.98 31.93
C ARG A 353 30.09 -29.49 32.06
N PRO A 354 29.82 -30.56 32.80
CA PRO A 354 28.45 -31.05 32.99
C PRO A 354 27.50 -29.96 33.55
N GLY A 355 26.44 -29.68 32.76
CA GLY A 355 25.46 -28.64 33.02
C GLY A 355 25.74 -27.32 32.31
N ASP A 356 26.84 -27.21 31.53
CA ASP A 356 27.08 -26.08 30.67
C ASP A 356 26.17 -26.15 29.45
N ARG A 357 25.83 -24.95 28.90
CA ARG A 357 24.94 -24.80 27.73
C ARG A 357 25.58 -23.95 26.65
N VAL A 358 25.23 -24.25 25.44
CA VAL A 358 25.52 -23.42 24.24
C VAL A 358 24.24 -23.12 23.50
N TYR A 359 24.15 -21.90 22.94
CA TYR A 359 23.05 -21.47 22.09
C TYR A 359 23.60 -20.95 20.78
N LEU A 360 22.98 -21.43 19.69
CA LEU A 360 23.17 -20.94 18.32
C LEU A 360 21.85 -20.27 17.93
N TYR A 361 21.91 -19.13 17.27
CA TYR A 361 20.72 -18.36 16.89
C TYR A 361 20.99 -17.51 15.65
N SER A 362 19.96 -17.30 14.83
CA SER A 362 20.05 -16.37 13.69
C SER A 362 19.96 -14.91 14.14
N ASP A 363 20.34 -14.00 13.27
CA ASP A 363 20.32 -12.56 13.52
C ASP A 363 18.91 -12.01 13.80
N GLY A 364 17.86 -12.68 13.32
CA GLY A 364 16.47 -12.36 13.65
C GLY A 364 16.15 -12.37 15.16
N VAL A 365 17.05 -12.88 16.02
CA VAL A 365 16.92 -12.77 17.49
C VAL A 365 17.45 -11.43 17.99
N PRO A 366 18.74 -11.08 17.87
CA PRO A 366 19.26 -9.80 18.35
C PRO A 366 18.79 -8.60 17.53
N GLU A 367 18.48 -8.78 16.25
CA GLU A 367 18.04 -7.73 15.36
C GLU A 367 16.51 -7.54 15.32
N ALA A 368 15.77 -8.31 16.12
CA ALA A 368 14.33 -8.12 16.31
C ALA A 368 14.01 -6.66 16.63
N MET A 369 13.09 -6.04 15.88
CA MET A 369 12.77 -4.61 15.98
C MET A 369 11.40 -4.39 16.62
N ASP A 370 11.31 -3.37 17.48
CA ASP A 370 10.05 -2.86 18.01
C ASP A 370 9.38 -1.86 17.04
N GLU A 371 8.26 -1.26 17.45
CA GLU A 371 7.55 -0.24 16.65
C GLU A 371 8.39 1.02 16.36
N LYS A 372 9.41 1.30 17.16
CA LYS A 372 10.30 2.45 17.01
C LYS A 372 11.57 2.14 16.23
N LEU A 373 11.68 0.91 15.73
CA LEU A 373 12.86 0.37 15.06
C LEU A 373 14.08 0.22 16.01
N ASP A 374 13.84 0.08 17.32
CA ASP A 374 14.89 -0.27 18.27
C ASP A 374 15.11 -1.78 18.26
N GLN A 375 16.37 -2.23 18.14
CA GLN A 375 16.72 -3.65 18.17
C GLN A 375 16.63 -4.21 19.61
N LEU A 376 16.26 -5.49 19.73
CA LEU A 376 16.34 -6.22 20.99
C LEU A 376 17.78 -6.18 21.56
N GLY A 377 18.73 -6.47 20.69
CA GLY A 377 20.16 -6.38 20.96
C GLY A 377 20.71 -7.52 21.83
N ASN A 378 22.03 -7.71 21.74
CA ASN A 378 22.74 -8.75 22.48
C ASN A 378 22.63 -8.57 24.00
N GLU A 379 22.59 -7.33 24.51
CA GLU A 379 22.53 -7.06 25.95
C GLU A 379 21.23 -7.57 26.57
N ARG A 380 20.07 -7.29 25.97
CA ARG A 380 18.77 -7.75 26.49
C ARG A 380 18.62 -9.27 26.32
N MET A 381 19.07 -9.81 25.18
CA MET A 381 19.07 -11.24 24.92
C MET A 381 19.89 -12.00 25.96
N THR A 382 21.13 -11.61 26.21
CA THR A 382 22.02 -12.26 27.17
C THR A 382 21.54 -12.08 28.61
N ALA A 383 21.02 -10.90 29.00
CA ALA A 383 20.43 -10.66 30.31
C ALA A 383 19.22 -11.57 30.58
N LEU A 384 18.36 -11.80 29.54
CA LEU A 384 17.23 -12.72 29.64
C LEU A 384 17.73 -14.15 29.91
N VAL A 385 18.64 -14.66 29.07
CA VAL A 385 19.17 -16.02 29.19
C VAL A 385 19.86 -16.22 30.53
N GLU A 386 20.61 -15.22 31.00
CA GLU A 386 21.24 -15.21 32.35
C GLU A 386 20.20 -15.32 33.47
N SER A 387 19.08 -14.59 33.38
CA SER A 387 18.01 -14.62 34.35
C SER A 387 17.30 -15.99 34.44
N LEU A 388 17.35 -16.76 33.35
CA LEU A 388 16.75 -18.09 33.23
C LEU A 388 17.73 -19.24 33.43
N ARG A 389 18.93 -18.98 33.97
CA ARG A 389 20.00 -19.97 34.16
C ARG A 389 19.54 -21.21 34.95
N GLY A 390 18.68 -21.03 35.94
CA GLY A 390 18.12 -22.11 36.76
C GLY A 390 17.07 -22.99 36.07
N GLU A 391 16.57 -22.54 34.94
CA GLU A 391 15.52 -23.23 34.18
C GLU A 391 16.12 -24.25 33.18
N THR A 392 15.27 -25.07 32.56
CA THR A 392 15.71 -26.03 31.54
C THR A 392 16.12 -25.32 30.25
N VAL A 393 16.95 -25.97 29.43
CA VAL A 393 17.32 -25.44 28.11
C VAL A 393 16.07 -25.19 27.20
N GLU A 394 15.05 -26.05 27.32
CA GLU A 394 13.78 -25.88 26.60
C GLU A 394 13.01 -24.65 27.07
N THR A 395 12.95 -24.41 28.36
CA THR A 395 12.36 -23.18 28.91
C THR A 395 13.11 -21.93 28.42
N ASN A 396 14.43 -21.96 28.42
CA ASN A 396 15.25 -20.83 27.92
C ASN A 396 14.96 -20.52 26.48
N VAL A 397 15.01 -21.52 25.60
CA VAL A 397 14.74 -21.35 24.17
C VAL A 397 13.30 -20.85 23.92
N THR A 398 12.33 -21.35 24.70
CA THR A 398 10.92 -20.92 24.60
C THR A 398 10.75 -19.47 25.03
N ARG A 399 11.33 -19.09 26.20
CA ARG A 399 11.24 -17.73 26.73
C ARG A 399 11.98 -16.71 25.86
N LEU A 400 13.09 -17.12 25.25
CA LEU A 400 13.80 -16.26 24.32
C LEU A 400 12.94 -15.96 23.08
N LEU A 401 12.29 -16.98 22.50
CA LEU A 401 11.34 -16.76 21.41
C LEU A 401 10.16 -15.87 21.82
N GLU A 402 9.54 -16.14 22.99
CA GLU A 402 8.44 -15.30 23.52
C GLU A 402 8.86 -13.84 23.67
N SER A 403 10.11 -13.59 24.10
CA SER A 403 10.66 -12.24 24.24
C SER A 403 10.81 -11.55 22.89
N VAL A 404 11.32 -12.24 21.86
CA VAL A 404 11.41 -11.74 20.48
C VAL A 404 10.02 -11.39 19.97
N GLN A 405 9.06 -12.32 20.11
CA GLN A 405 7.70 -12.10 19.66
C GLN A 405 7.01 -10.93 20.37
N ALA A 406 7.21 -10.79 21.67
CA ALA A 406 6.67 -9.66 22.44
C ALA A 406 7.31 -8.33 22.06
N TRP A 407 8.61 -8.33 21.75
CA TRP A 407 9.34 -7.14 21.31
C TRP A 407 8.83 -6.62 19.96
N CYS A 408 8.55 -7.52 19.03
CA CYS A 408 8.09 -7.20 17.67
C CYS A 408 6.59 -6.89 17.55
N GLN A 409 5.82 -6.86 18.64
CA GLN A 409 4.37 -6.57 18.57
C GLN A 409 4.11 -5.14 18.07
N PRO A 410 3.01 -4.91 17.29
CA PRO A 410 2.00 -5.88 16.84
C PRO A 410 2.35 -6.60 15.53
N LYS A 411 3.46 -6.28 14.85
CA LYS A 411 3.75 -6.72 13.47
C LYS A 411 4.33 -8.13 13.39
N GLY A 412 4.94 -8.62 14.46
CA GLY A 412 5.74 -9.83 14.45
C GLY A 412 7.18 -9.62 13.95
N PRO A 413 8.05 -10.66 14.01
CA PRO A 413 9.42 -10.59 13.53
C PRO A 413 9.49 -10.23 12.05
N LEU A 414 10.45 -9.38 11.68
CA LEU A 414 10.70 -8.97 10.29
C LEU A 414 11.65 -9.93 9.57
N ASP A 415 12.36 -10.77 10.32
CA ASP A 415 13.24 -11.80 9.81
C ASP A 415 12.93 -13.15 10.48
N ASP A 416 13.49 -14.23 9.92
CA ASP A 416 13.34 -15.57 10.44
C ASP A 416 14.00 -15.69 11.82
N VAL A 417 13.39 -16.44 12.71
CA VAL A 417 13.92 -16.64 14.07
C VAL A 417 14.25 -18.10 14.28
N SER A 418 15.53 -18.39 14.39
CA SER A 418 16.08 -19.71 14.64
C SER A 418 16.87 -19.72 15.95
N ILE A 419 16.54 -20.63 16.85
CA ILE A 419 17.22 -20.76 18.15
C ILE A 419 17.45 -22.24 18.42
N LEU A 420 18.70 -22.63 18.66
CA LEU A 420 19.10 -23.98 19.04
C LEU A 420 19.90 -23.90 20.37
N GLY A 421 19.43 -24.60 21.39
CA GLY A 421 20.11 -24.73 22.68
C GLY A 421 20.53 -26.16 22.95
N VAL A 422 21.74 -26.36 23.42
CA VAL A 422 22.31 -27.65 23.80
C VAL A 422 22.89 -27.56 25.18
N GLU A 423 22.49 -28.48 26.11
CA GLU A 423 23.06 -28.68 27.41
C GLU A 423 23.83 -29.98 27.42
N TRP A 424 25.12 -29.94 27.80
CA TRP A 424 25.90 -31.14 28.03
C TRP A 424 25.80 -31.58 29.50
N LYS A 425 25.48 -32.86 29.73
CA LYS A 425 25.26 -33.43 31.07
C LYS A 425 26.41 -34.29 31.62
N GLY A 426 27.35 -34.66 30.73
CA GLY A 426 28.46 -35.56 31.04
C GLY A 426 28.19 -37.01 30.69
#